data_b59ac94ea71b15a6c9948faf488858c4
#
_entry.id   b59ac94ea71b15a6c9948faf488858c4
#
_cell.length_a   1.000
_cell.length_b   1.000
_cell.length_c   1.000
_cell.angle_alpha   90.00
_cell.angle_beta   90.00
_cell.angle_gamma   90.00
#
_symmetry.space_group_name_H-M   'P 1'
#
loop_
_entity.id
_entity.type
_entity.pdbx_description
1 polymer ?
#
loop_
_entity_poly.entity_id
_entity_poly.type
_entity_poly.pdbx_seq_one_letter_code
_entity_poly.pdbx_strand_id
1 'polypeptide(L)'
;MLNTRAGSRVSEAQTRGSHHCMDKTTMNLPRKFFFIILTVLALVICAWIGFEWWTFLKTPLVANNGSPVSFVFAQGTSVKKAAYSLKQQNLLKRPLFFVLFVRLSGVEYTLKAGEYVIEPGATAYKLIQKMAKGDSLRHAFTLVEGWNFSQVIAALNDNKYIKHTVQKLSTTEIMEKIGHSGEMPEGRFAPDTYLFSGEITDVDILLNAYSLMQKRLQAAWDTRAKNIPYHCPYEALIVASLIEKETAFTQEKPLIADVILRRLEKGMLLQVDPTVIYGLGSRFSGKLKKTDFLINTPYNTYKHKGLPPTPIAMPGKDSIEAALHPVTGTAWYYVAKGDGTHKFSDSLKEQGKGIRKYLKGR
;
A
#
# COMPACT_ATOMS: atom_id res chain seq x y z
N MET A 1 56.84 65.03 -59.65
CA MET A 1 57.19 65.04 -61.04
C MET A 1 55.92 64.77 -61.83
N LEU A 2 55.36 65.80 -62.36
CA LEU A 2 55.08 66.08 -63.74
C LEU A 2 53.94 65.13 -64.31
N ASN A 3 52.80 65.74 -64.53
CA ASN A 3 52.36 66.46 -65.74
C ASN A 3 51.77 65.46 -66.73
N THR A 4 50.65 65.63 -67.38
CA THR A 4 49.97 66.76 -68.03
C THR A 4 48.76 66.16 -68.80
N ARG A 5 47.62 66.91 -68.80
CA ARG A 5 46.83 67.36 -69.97
C ARG A 5 46.46 66.30 -71.01
N ALA A 6 45.34 66.28 -71.61
CA ALA A 6 44.35 67.15 -72.17
C ALA A 6 43.34 66.24 -72.87
N GLY A 7 42.09 66.43 -72.90
CA GLY A 7 41.30 67.38 -73.70
C GLY A 7 40.71 66.71 -74.93
N SER A 8 39.43 66.70 -75.04
CA SER A 8 38.55 67.13 -76.11
C SER A 8 37.20 66.40 -76.13
N ARG A 9 36.22 67.09 -76.06
CA ARG A 9 34.95 67.36 -76.74
C ARG A 9 34.53 66.37 -77.84
N VAL A 10 33.21 66.22 -77.83
CA VAL A 10 32.20 66.13 -78.86
C VAL A 10 31.33 64.86 -78.72
N SER A 11 30.12 65.01 -78.53
CA SER A 11 28.89 65.17 -79.28
C SER A 11 27.76 64.20 -78.83
N GLU A 12 26.67 64.82 -78.70
CA GLU A 12 25.29 64.33 -78.62
C GLU A 12 24.97 63.02 -79.37
N ALA A 13 24.19 62.20 -78.68
CA ALA A 13 23.07 61.47 -79.29
C ALA A 13 22.05 61.12 -78.23
N GLN A 14 20.88 61.73 -78.37
CA GLN A 14 19.63 61.38 -77.66
C GLN A 14 19.25 59.92 -77.94
N THR A 15 19.05 59.11 -76.89
CA THR A 15 18.15 57.95 -76.96
C THR A 15 17.19 57.96 -75.78
N ARG A 16 15.91 58.20 -76.12
CA ARG A 16 14.79 58.02 -75.23
C ARG A 16 14.71 56.59 -74.71
N GLY A 17 15.05 56.37 -73.44
CA GLY A 17 14.74 55.14 -72.68
C GLY A 17 13.50 55.39 -71.85
N SER A 18 12.43 54.72 -72.19
CA SER A 18 11.16 54.69 -71.46
C SER A 18 11.38 54.14 -70.09
N HIS A 19 11.35 54.98 -69.04
CA HIS A 19 11.24 54.56 -67.69
C HIS A 19 9.86 53.96 -67.44
N HIS A 20 9.74 52.66 -67.46
CA HIS A 20 8.57 51.95 -66.96
C HIS A 20 8.52 52.15 -65.43
N CYS A 21 7.71 53.10 -65.00
CA CYS A 21 7.41 53.32 -63.61
C CYS A 21 6.59 52.11 -63.12
N MET A 22 7.26 51.17 -62.41
CA MET A 22 6.55 50.14 -61.63
C MET A 22 5.75 50.85 -60.56
N ASP A 23 4.48 51.04 -60.85
CA ASP A 23 3.48 51.50 -59.91
C ASP A 23 3.36 50.45 -58.77
N LYS A 24 4.01 50.74 -57.64
CA LYS A 24 3.79 50.02 -56.41
C LYS A 24 2.42 50.40 -55.89
N THR A 25 1.38 49.73 -56.40
CA THR A 25 0.03 49.81 -55.85
C THR A 25 0.08 49.17 -54.46
N THR A 26 0.50 49.93 -53.45
CA THR A 26 0.24 49.62 -52.06
C THR A 26 -1.27 49.69 -51.89
N MET A 27 -1.90 48.51 -51.89
CA MET A 27 -3.29 48.36 -51.52
C MET A 27 -3.45 48.82 -50.08
N ASN A 28 -3.72 50.12 -49.87
CA ASN A 28 -4.15 50.65 -48.58
C ASN A 28 -5.55 50.11 -48.30
N LEU A 29 -5.63 48.92 -47.69
CA LEU A 29 -6.89 48.36 -47.21
C LEU A 29 -7.46 49.35 -46.18
N PRO A 30 -8.68 49.90 -46.38
CA PRO A 30 -9.25 50.86 -45.43
C PRO A 30 -9.28 50.21 -44.04
N ARG A 31 -8.84 50.96 -43.02
CA ARG A 31 -8.75 50.46 -41.62
C ARG A 31 -9.99 49.66 -41.17
N LYS A 32 -11.18 50.04 -41.64
CA LYS A 32 -12.44 49.31 -41.36
C LYS A 32 -12.43 47.89 -41.91
N PHE A 33 -11.89 47.63 -43.10
CA PHE A 33 -11.76 46.28 -43.69
C PHE A 33 -10.78 45.40 -42.89
N PHE A 34 -9.70 45.98 -42.42
CA PHE A 34 -8.73 45.28 -41.57
C PHE A 34 -9.37 44.80 -40.24
N PHE A 35 -10.15 45.69 -39.58
CA PHE A 35 -10.87 45.31 -38.35
C PHE A 35 -11.95 44.26 -38.62
N ILE A 36 -12.66 44.30 -39.72
CA ILE A 36 -13.65 43.28 -40.09
C ILE A 36 -12.96 41.92 -40.29
N ILE A 37 -11.85 41.88 -41.00
CA ILE A 37 -11.08 40.63 -41.22
C ILE A 37 -10.58 40.06 -39.87
N LEU A 38 -10.05 40.92 -39.00
CA LEU A 38 -9.58 40.52 -37.68
C LEU A 38 -10.71 39.95 -36.81
N THR A 39 -11.88 40.59 -36.84
CA THR A 39 -13.07 40.13 -36.10
C THR A 39 -13.58 38.79 -36.63
N VAL A 40 -13.67 38.62 -37.94
CA VAL A 40 -14.06 37.35 -38.57
C VAL A 40 -13.07 36.25 -38.22
N LEU A 41 -11.78 36.52 -38.29
CA LEU A 41 -10.73 35.56 -37.91
C LEU A 41 -10.84 35.15 -36.45
N ALA A 42 -11.07 36.12 -35.56
CA ALA A 42 -11.30 35.86 -34.14
C ALA A 42 -12.52 34.96 -33.88
N LEU A 43 -13.64 35.24 -34.57
CA LEU A 43 -14.85 34.43 -34.48
C LEU A 43 -14.62 32.99 -34.98
N VAL A 44 -13.90 32.82 -36.08
CA VAL A 44 -13.56 31.49 -36.63
C VAL A 44 -12.68 30.73 -35.65
N ILE A 45 -11.68 31.39 -35.05
CA ILE A 45 -10.81 30.78 -34.03
C ILE A 45 -11.63 30.39 -32.79
N CYS A 46 -12.52 31.27 -32.30
CA CYS A 46 -13.40 30.96 -31.18
C CYS A 46 -14.33 29.77 -31.47
N ALA A 47 -14.95 29.76 -32.66
CA ALA A 47 -15.78 28.64 -33.09
C ALA A 47 -15.01 27.33 -33.19
N TRP A 48 -13.79 27.39 -33.74
CA TRP A 48 -12.90 26.21 -33.80
C TRP A 48 -12.50 25.71 -32.41
N ILE A 49 -12.09 26.58 -31.49
CA ILE A 49 -11.78 26.24 -30.11
C ILE A 49 -13.01 25.64 -29.41
N GLY A 50 -14.18 26.25 -29.61
CA GLY A 50 -15.44 25.76 -29.06
C GLY A 50 -15.82 24.36 -29.55
N PHE A 51 -15.63 24.11 -30.85
CA PHE A 51 -15.84 22.78 -31.45
C PHE A 51 -14.86 21.75 -30.89
N GLU A 52 -13.58 22.12 -30.77
CA GLU A 52 -12.55 21.26 -30.19
C GLU A 52 -12.84 20.94 -28.72
N TRP A 53 -13.31 21.94 -27.95
CA TRP A 53 -13.71 21.74 -26.56
C TRP A 53 -14.91 20.81 -26.43
N TRP A 54 -15.92 21.00 -27.29
CA TRP A 54 -17.11 20.15 -27.33
C TRP A 54 -16.74 18.70 -27.69
N THR A 55 -15.88 18.51 -28.69
CA THR A 55 -15.37 17.17 -29.07
C THR A 55 -14.59 16.52 -27.94
N PHE A 56 -13.74 17.26 -27.22
CA PHE A 56 -13.02 16.75 -26.03
C PHE A 56 -13.98 16.23 -24.97
N LEU A 57 -15.05 16.93 -24.66
CA LEU A 57 -16.04 16.55 -23.65
C LEU A 57 -16.86 15.31 -24.05
N LYS A 58 -17.13 15.13 -25.35
CA LYS A 58 -18.00 14.06 -25.86
C LYS A 58 -17.26 12.83 -26.38
N THR A 59 -16.00 12.97 -26.76
CA THR A 59 -15.23 11.85 -27.30
C THR A 59 -14.91 10.85 -26.19
N PRO A 60 -15.28 9.56 -26.34
CA PRO A 60 -14.91 8.55 -25.37
C PRO A 60 -13.39 8.28 -25.41
N LEU A 61 -12.80 8.00 -24.26
CA LEU A 61 -11.41 7.60 -24.10
C LEU A 61 -11.19 6.18 -24.61
N VAL A 62 -12.17 5.32 -24.40
CA VAL A 62 -12.21 3.94 -24.91
C VAL A 62 -13.42 3.79 -25.81
N ALA A 63 -13.27 3.18 -26.96
CA ALA A 63 -14.37 2.94 -27.90
C ALA A 63 -15.49 2.12 -27.24
N ASN A 64 -16.75 2.34 -27.66
CA ASN A 64 -17.93 1.70 -27.05
C ASN A 64 -17.90 0.16 -27.07
N ASN A 65 -17.22 -0.42 -28.05
CA ASN A 65 -17.04 -1.86 -28.23
C ASN A 65 -15.62 -2.34 -27.82
N GLY A 66 -14.83 -1.48 -27.17
CA GLY A 66 -13.52 -1.80 -26.63
C GLY A 66 -13.60 -2.54 -25.29
N SER A 67 -12.47 -3.08 -24.84
CA SER A 67 -12.34 -3.61 -23.47
C SER A 67 -12.05 -2.47 -22.48
N PRO A 68 -12.45 -2.61 -21.20
CA PRO A 68 -12.06 -1.67 -20.16
C PRO A 68 -10.53 -1.54 -20.07
N VAL A 69 -10.05 -0.33 -19.86
CA VAL A 69 -8.60 -0.04 -19.76
C VAL A 69 -8.30 0.53 -18.39
N SER A 70 -7.26 -0.01 -17.75
CA SER A 70 -6.76 0.49 -16.46
C SER A 70 -5.81 1.68 -16.67
N PHE A 71 -5.98 2.72 -15.87
CA PHE A 71 -5.13 3.91 -15.83
C PHE A 71 -4.67 4.18 -14.40
N VAL A 72 -3.36 4.21 -14.19
CA VAL A 72 -2.76 4.48 -12.87
C VAL A 72 -2.41 5.97 -12.75
N PHE A 73 -3.01 6.65 -11.76
CA PHE A 73 -2.65 7.99 -11.33
C PHE A 73 -1.86 7.89 -10.03
N ALA A 74 -0.53 7.85 -10.13
CA ALA A 74 0.35 7.65 -8.99
C ALA A 74 0.38 8.88 -8.06
N GLN A 75 0.63 8.66 -6.78
CA GLN A 75 0.76 9.73 -5.79
C GLN A 75 1.90 10.70 -6.17
N GLY A 76 1.66 12.01 -6.02
CA GLY A 76 2.62 13.06 -6.42
C GLY A 76 2.71 13.32 -7.92
N THR A 77 1.89 12.64 -8.75
CA THR A 77 1.84 12.90 -10.20
C THR A 77 1.03 14.16 -10.47
N SER A 78 1.61 15.11 -11.23
CA SER A 78 0.88 16.31 -11.66
C SER A 78 -0.19 15.97 -12.71
N VAL A 79 -1.26 16.76 -12.75
CA VAL A 79 -2.34 16.63 -13.76
C VAL A 79 -1.78 16.68 -15.19
N LYS A 80 -0.76 17.51 -15.44
CA LYS A 80 -0.07 17.56 -16.74
C LYS A 80 0.57 16.22 -17.09
N LYS A 81 1.31 15.61 -16.16
CA LYS A 81 1.95 14.30 -16.37
C LYS A 81 0.91 13.21 -16.62
N ALA A 82 -0.19 13.21 -15.86
CA ALA A 82 -1.31 12.28 -16.05
C ALA A 82 -1.95 12.41 -17.44
N ALA A 83 -2.22 13.64 -17.91
CA ALA A 83 -2.78 13.89 -19.23
C ALA A 83 -1.87 13.39 -20.36
N TYR A 84 -0.55 13.55 -20.22
CA TYR A 84 0.41 13.04 -21.20
C TYR A 84 0.57 11.52 -21.13
N SER A 85 0.46 10.91 -19.95
CA SER A 85 0.42 9.45 -19.81
C SER A 85 -0.79 8.85 -20.53
N LEU A 86 -1.98 9.45 -20.36
CA LEU A 86 -3.18 9.05 -21.10
C LEU A 86 -2.98 9.19 -22.62
N LYS A 87 -2.29 10.23 -23.08
CA LYS A 87 -1.95 10.39 -24.51
C LYS A 87 -1.00 9.28 -25.00
N GLN A 88 0.03 8.93 -24.23
CA GLN A 88 0.97 7.85 -24.59
C GLN A 88 0.26 6.49 -24.71
N GLN A 89 -0.76 6.26 -23.92
CA GLN A 89 -1.62 5.08 -23.98
C GLN A 89 -2.69 5.16 -25.09
N ASN A 90 -2.66 6.20 -25.96
CA ASN A 90 -3.64 6.47 -27.00
C ASN A 90 -5.10 6.65 -26.50
N LEU A 91 -5.28 6.89 -25.21
CA LEU A 91 -6.60 7.12 -24.60
C LEU A 91 -7.06 8.57 -24.75
N LEU A 92 -6.13 9.53 -24.77
CA LEU A 92 -6.44 10.94 -24.81
C LEU A 92 -5.75 11.65 -26.01
N LYS A 93 -6.50 12.18 -26.95
CA LYS A 93 -5.93 12.87 -28.12
C LYS A 93 -5.36 14.26 -27.75
N ARG A 94 -5.97 14.97 -26.80
CA ARG A 94 -5.70 16.38 -26.50
C ARG A 94 -5.41 16.62 -25.02
N PRO A 95 -4.17 16.40 -24.56
CA PRO A 95 -3.81 16.50 -23.15
C PRO A 95 -3.97 17.92 -22.58
N LEU A 96 -3.79 18.97 -23.42
CA LEU A 96 -3.92 20.35 -22.96
C LEU A 96 -5.36 20.70 -22.52
N PHE A 97 -6.38 20.20 -23.23
CA PHE A 97 -7.78 20.41 -22.84
C PHE A 97 -8.13 19.69 -21.55
N PHE A 98 -7.54 18.52 -21.30
CA PHE A 98 -7.68 17.80 -20.03
C PHE A 98 -7.15 18.64 -18.85
N VAL A 99 -5.92 19.17 -18.99
CA VAL A 99 -5.29 20.02 -17.96
C VAL A 99 -6.12 21.29 -17.73
N LEU A 100 -6.56 21.95 -18.84
CA LEU A 100 -7.34 23.17 -18.76
C LEU A 100 -8.71 22.91 -18.09
N PHE A 101 -9.37 21.80 -18.45
CA PHE A 101 -10.63 21.43 -17.84
C PHE A 101 -10.50 21.21 -16.33
N VAL A 102 -9.50 20.43 -15.88
CA VAL A 102 -9.27 20.16 -14.46
C VAL A 102 -9.03 21.45 -13.68
N ARG A 103 -8.24 22.40 -14.24
CA ARG A 103 -7.94 23.68 -13.60
C ARG A 103 -9.17 24.59 -13.53
N LEU A 104 -9.90 24.73 -14.65
CA LEU A 104 -11.09 25.57 -14.68
C LEU A 104 -12.22 25.05 -13.79
N SER A 105 -12.32 23.72 -13.64
CA SER A 105 -13.29 23.09 -12.75
C SER A 105 -12.90 23.15 -11.27
N GLY A 106 -11.70 23.63 -10.93
CA GLY A 106 -11.22 23.73 -9.55
C GLY A 106 -10.97 22.39 -8.86
N VAL A 107 -11.03 21.26 -9.59
CA VAL A 107 -10.90 19.91 -9.01
C VAL A 107 -9.45 19.42 -8.96
N GLU A 108 -8.47 20.21 -9.34
CA GLU A 108 -7.06 19.80 -9.41
C GLU A 108 -6.54 19.21 -8.09
N TYR A 109 -6.91 19.82 -6.96
CA TYR A 109 -6.49 19.39 -5.62
C TYR A 109 -7.35 18.28 -5.00
N THR A 110 -8.46 17.93 -5.64
CA THR A 110 -9.38 16.87 -5.17
C THR A 110 -9.10 15.53 -5.84
N LEU A 111 -8.27 15.51 -6.90
CA LEU A 111 -7.93 14.28 -7.61
C LEU A 111 -7.13 13.35 -6.72
N LYS A 112 -7.66 12.15 -6.50
CA LYS A 112 -7.04 11.13 -5.64
C LYS A 112 -6.17 10.21 -6.48
N ALA A 113 -4.99 9.88 -5.95
CA ALA A 113 -4.14 8.85 -6.53
C ALA A 113 -4.84 7.48 -6.49
N GLY A 114 -4.58 6.64 -7.48
CA GLY A 114 -5.17 5.32 -7.57
C GLY A 114 -5.17 4.76 -8.98
N GLU A 115 -5.63 3.52 -9.10
CA GLU A 115 -5.89 2.87 -10.38
C GLU A 115 -7.36 3.03 -10.75
N TYR A 116 -7.62 3.54 -11.95
CA TYR A 116 -8.97 3.85 -12.44
C TYR A 116 -9.30 3.01 -13.67
N VAL A 117 -10.39 2.27 -13.61
CA VAL A 117 -10.91 1.57 -14.78
C VAL A 117 -11.71 2.53 -15.64
N ILE A 118 -11.27 2.68 -16.89
CA ILE A 118 -11.93 3.45 -17.94
C ILE A 118 -12.81 2.49 -18.73
N GLU A 119 -14.10 2.56 -18.46
CA GLU A 119 -15.09 1.72 -19.13
C GLU A 119 -15.27 2.13 -20.61
N PRO A 120 -15.69 1.21 -21.49
CA PRO A 120 -16.07 1.54 -22.85
C PRO A 120 -17.11 2.69 -22.87
N GLY A 121 -16.90 3.67 -23.74
CA GLY A 121 -17.74 4.85 -23.83
C GLY A 121 -17.51 5.91 -22.74
N ALA A 122 -16.59 5.70 -21.81
CA ALA A 122 -16.26 6.70 -20.80
C ALA A 122 -15.48 7.87 -21.41
N THR A 123 -15.90 9.11 -21.10
CA THR A 123 -15.25 10.34 -21.52
C THR A 123 -14.21 10.82 -20.52
N ALA A 124 -13.34 11.76 -20.93
CA ALA A 124 -12.38 12.41 -20.03
C ALA A 124 -13.07 13.05 -18.80
N TYR A 125 -14.25 13.61 -18.97
CA TYR A 125 -15.07 14.16 -17.89
C TYR A 125 -15.44 13.10 -16.85
N LYS A 126 -15.93 11.91 -17.29
CA LYS A 126 -16.25 10.80 -16.36
C LYS A 126 -15.03 10.31 -15.61
N LEU A 127 -13.86 10.21 -16.29
CA LEU A 127 -12.62 9.83 -15.63
C LEU A 127 -12.24 10.84 -14.53
N ILE A 128 -12.27 12.14 -14.83
CA ILE A 128 -11.97 13.19 -13.85
C ILE A 128 -12.93 13.12 -12.66
N GLN A 129 -14.22 12.87 -12.89
CA GLN A 129 -15.20 12.69 -11.81
C GLN A 129 -14.87 11.47 -10.93
N LYS A 130 -14.52 10.31 -11.55
CA LYS A 130 -14.06 9.12 -10.79
C LYS A 130 -12.83 9.45 -9.94
N MET A 131 -11.84 10.16 -10.52
CA MET A 131 -10.63 10.57 -9.82
C MET A 131 -10.93 11.53 -8.65
N ALA A 132 -11.82 12.50 -8.82
CA ALA A 132 -12.20 13.43 -7.77
C ALA A 132 -12.96 12.73 -6.61
N LYS A 133 -13.84 11.78 -6.91
CA LYS A 133 -14.54 10.96 -5.92
C LYS A 133 -13.61 9.94 -5.25
N GLY A 134 -12.52 9.53 -5.92
CA GLY A 134 -11.65 8.44 -5.49
C GLY A 134 -12.26 7.07 -5.71
N ASP A 135 -13.09 6.94 -6.75
CA ASP A 135 -13.68 5.68 -7.22
C ASP A 135 -12.63 4.90 -8.04
N SER A 136 -11.60 4.42 -7.33
CA SER A 136 -10.47 3.69 -7.85
C SER A 136 -10.63 2.19 -7.65
N LEU A 137 -10.02 1.40 -8.53
CA LEU A 137 -9.89 -0.04 -8.33
C LEU A 137 -9.07 -0.30 -7.07
N ARG A 138 -9.63 -1.08 -6.14
CA ARG A 138 -8.97 -1.43 -4.89
C ARG A 138 -8.53 -2.87 -4.92
N HIS A 139 -7.30 -3.07 -4.54
CA HIS A 139 -6.73 -4.38 -4.24
C HIS A 139 -6.63 -4.54 -2.72
N ALA A 140 -6.55 -5.79 -2.27
CA ALA A 140 -6.41 -6.11 -0.86
C ALA A 140 -5.23 -7.06 -0.64
N PHE A 141 -4.51 -6.84 0.45
CA PHE A 141 -3.58 -7.80 1.02
C PHE A 141 -4.04 -8.09 2.45
N THR A 142 -4.34 -9.35 2.75
CA THR A 142 -4.74 -9.77 4.10
C THR A 142 -3.59 -10.46 4.79
N LEU A 143 -3.14 -9.88 5.90
CA LEU A 143 -2.23 -10.51 6.85
C LEU A 143 -3.08 -11.24 7.88
N VAL A 144 -2.94 -12.56 7.92
CA VAL A 144 -3.78 -13.43 8.74
C VAL A 144 -3.22 -13.56 10.15
N GLU A 145 -4.09 -13.58 11.16
CA GLU A 145 -3.73 -13.84 12.56
C GLU A 145 -3.03 -15.18 12.71
N GLY A 146 -2.04 -15.25 13.57
CA GLY A 146 -1.28 -16.46 13.82
C GLY A 146 -0.24 -16.84 12.77
N TRP A 147 -0.08 -16.06 11.68
CA TRP A 147 1.04 -16.22 10.76
C TRP A 147 2.36 -15.86 11.44
N ASN A 148 3.44 -16.53 11.05
CA ASN A 148 4.80 -16.10 11.36
C ASN A 148 5.33 -15.17 10.26
N PHE A 149 6.46 -14.52 10.51
CA PHE A 149 7.04 -13.56 9.57
C PHE A 149 7.36 -14.17 8.19
N SER A 150 7.84 -15.43 8.15
CA SER A 150 8.11 -16.10 6.88
C SER A 150 6.84 -16.29 6.03
N GLN A 151 5.70 -16.58 6.66
CA GLN A 151 4.41 -16.69 5.97
C GLN A 151 3.93 -15.33 5.46
N VAL A 152 4.18 -14.26 6.21
CA VAL A 152 3.88 -12.88 5.75
C VAL A 152 4.66 -12.55 4.48
N ILE A 153 5.98 -12.82 4.48
CA ILE A 153 6.83 -12.57 3.31
C ILE A 153 6.44 -13.45 2.13
N ALA A 154 6.11 -14.72 2.36
CA ALA A 154 5.64 -15.61 1.30
C ALA A 154 4.36 -15.09 0.64
N ALA A 155 3.38 -14.64 1.45
CA ALA A 155 2.13 -14.10 0.93
C ALA A 155 2.32 -12.76 0.20
N LEU A 156 3.23 -11.89 0.65
CA LEU A 156 3.60 -10.67 -0.07
C LEU A 156 4.19 -11.00 -1.44
N ASN A 157 5.08 -11.98 -1.51
CA ASN A 157 5.73 -12.41 -2.75
C ASN A 157 4.77 -13.09 -3.75
N ASP A 158 3.68 -13.67 -3.28
CA ASP A 158 2.65 -14.31 -4.12
C ASP A 158 1.62 -13.29 -4.68
N ASN A 159 1.58 -12.07 -4.13
CA ASN A 159 0.60 -11.07 -4.52
C ASN A 159 1.06 -10.28 -5.75
N LYS A 160 0.41 -10.51 -6.89
CA LYS A 160 0.75 -9.89 -8.19
C LYS A 160 0.51 -8.38 -8.29
N TYR A 161 -0.21 -7.78 -7.35
CA TYR A 161 -0.53 -6.35 -7.34
C TYR A 161 0.44 -5.54 -6.47
N ILE A 162 1.36 -6.21 -5.78
CA ILE A 162 2.37 -5.60 -4.92
C ILE A 162 3.72 -5.65 -5.65
N LYS A 163 4.42 -4.54 -5.68
CA LYS A 163 5.79 -4.49 -6.22
C LYS A 163 6.77 -5.09 -5.23
N HIS A 164 7.43 -6.18 -5.63
CA HIS A 164 8.36 -6.91 -4.78
C HIS A 164 9.72 -6.23 -4.74
N THR A 165 10.08 -5.70 -3.58
CA THR A 165 11.36 -5.02 -3.33
C THR A 165 12.17 -5.67 -2.21
N VAL A 166 11.55 -6.62 -1.46
CA VAL A 166 12.21 -7.33 -0.35
C VAL A 166 12.44 -8.82 -0.63
N GLN A 167 12.00 -9.36 -1.75
CA GLN A 167 12.01 -10.78 -2.09
C GLN A 167 13.36 -11.48 -1.91
N LYS A 168 14.47 -10.76 -2.16
CA LYS A 168 15.84 -11.29 -2.08
C LYS A 168 16.60 -10.86 -0.82
N LEU A 169 15.94 -10.15 0.08
CA LEU A 169 16.55 -9.61 1.29
C LEU A 169 16.44 -10.61 2.44
N SER A 170 17.45 -10.62 3.29
CA SER A 170 17.38 -11.28 4.58
C SER A 170 16.40 -10.56 5.51
N THR A 171 15.98 -11.25 6.56
CA THR A 171 15.12 -10.69 7.60
C THR A 171 15.68 -9.39 8.19
N THR A 172 16.98 -9.34 8.44
CA THR A 172 17.67 -8.15 8.99
C THR A 172 17.62 -6.98 8.01
N GLU A 173 17.91 -7.23 6.73
CA GLU A 173 17.85 -6.20 5.67
C GLU A 173 16.42 -5.67 5.46
N ILE A 174 15.39 -6.53 5.59
CA ILE A 174 14.00 -6.10 5.53
C ILE A 174 13.70 -5.14 6.67
N MET A 175 14.08 -5.48 7.90
CA MET A 175 13.86 -4.63 9.08
C MET A 175 14.61 -3.30 8.98
N GLU A 176 15.84 -3.32 8.47
CA GLU A 176 16.61 -2.10 8.19
C GLU A 176 15.90 -1.23 7.14
N LYS A 177 15.40 -1.84 6.06
CA LYS A 177 14.73 -1.14 4.96
C LYS A 177 13.43 -0.45 5.39
N ILE A 178 12.72 -1.01 6.37
CA ILE A 178 11.54 -0.39 6.98
C ILE A 178 11.89 0.55 8.16
N GLY A 179 13.19 0.81 8.43
CA GLY A 179 13.65 1.76 9.45
C GLY A 179 13.70 1.21 10.88
N HIS A 180 13.63 -0.12 11.05
CA HIS A 180 13.63 -0.81 12.36
C HIS A 180 14.80 -1.77 12.51
N SER A 181 16.01 -1.27 12.20
CA SER A 181 17.26 -2.03 12.31
C SER A 181 17.48 -2.56 13.73
N GLY A 182 17.91 -3.82 13.82
CA GLY A 182 18.17 -4.50 15.09
C GLY A 182 16.94 -5.07 15.80
N GLU A 183 15.73 -4.84 15.29
CA GLU A 183 14.52 -5.43 15.83
C GLU A 183 14.20 -6.79 15.18
N MET A 184 13.72 -7.73 16.00
CA MET A 184 13.19 -9.00 15.48
C MET A 184 11.78 -8.77 14.91
N PRO A 185 11.46 -9.26 13.69
CA PRO A 185 10.20 -8.97 13.01
C PRO A 185 9.00 -9.73 13.57
N GLU A 186 9.24 -10.87 14.25
CA GLU A 186 8.16 -11.74 14.70
C GLU A 186 7.19 -11.02 15.64
N GLY A 187 5.89 -11.12 15.36
CA GLY A 187 4.83 -10.49 16.12
C GLY A 187 4.60 -9.01 15.85
N ARG A 188 5.46 -8.33 15.08
CA ARG A 188 5.45 -6.86 14.97
C ARG A 188 4.56 -6.29 13.86
N PHE A 189 3.91 -7.12 13.07
CA PHE A 189 3.06 -6.70 11.97
C PHE A 189 1.60 -7.05 12.28
N ALA A 190 0.73 -6.05 12.29
CA ALA A 190 -0.66 -6.25 12.66
C ALA A 190 -1.41 -7.10 11.62
N PRO A 191 -2.07 -8.18 12.02
CA PRO A 191 -3.04 -8.84 11.17
C PRO A 191 -4.19 -7.89 10.86
N ASP A 192 -4.43 -7.68 9.54
CA ASP A 192 -5.52 -6.86 9.02
C ASP A 192 -5.64 -7.04 7.50
N THR A 193 -6.67 -6.45 6.90
CA THR A 193 -6.80 -6.35 5.45
C THR A 193 -6.38 -4.96 4.99
N TYR A 194 -5.24 -4.89 4.34
CA TYR A 194 -4.64 -3.67 3.81
C TYR A 194 -5.18 -3.39 2.41
N LEU A 195 -6.04 -2.37 2.30
CA LEU A 195 -6.60 -1.93 1.03
C LEU A 195 -5.69 -0.91 0.37
N PHE A 196 -5.43 -1.09 -0.92
CA PHE A 196 -4.61 -0.17 -1.70
C PHE A 196 -5.14 -0.01 -3.13
N SER A 197 -4.66 1.01 -3.82
CA SER A 197 -5.02 1.29 -5.20
C SER A 197 -3.80 1.81 -5.95
N GLY A 198 -3.57 1.27 -7.14
CA GLY A 198 -2.38 1.58 -7.93
C GLY A 198 -1.12 0.85 -7.43
N GLU A 199 0.05 1.39 -7.78
CA GLU A 199 1.33 0.80 -7.39
C GLU A 199 1.62 0.98 -5.90
N ILE A 200 1.85 -0.13 -5.20
CA ILE A 200 2.31 -0.19 -3.81
C ILE A 200 3.46 -1.18 -3.70
N THR A 201 4.38 -0.95 -2.78
CA THR A 201 5.48 -1.88 -2.51
C THR A 201 5.18 -2.76 -1.29
N ASP A 202 5.85 -3.90 -1.21
CA ASP A 202 5.88 -4.75 -0.03
C ASP A 202 6.37 -3.98 1.23
N VAL A 203 7.32 -3.05 1.07
CA VAL A 203 7.79 -2.15 2.13
C VAL A 203 6.65 -1.27 2.66
N ASP A 204 5.80 -0.72 1.78
CA ASP A 204 4.68 0.13 2.21
C ASP A 204 3.67 -0.67 3.04
N ILE A 205 3.36 -1.90 2.63
CA ILE A 205 2.48 -2.80 3.39
C ILE A 205 3.10 -3.12 4.75
N LEU A 206 4.39 -3.49 4.79
CA LEU A 206 5.09 -3.80 6.04
C LEU A 206 5.14 -2.59 6.99
N LEU A 207 5.42 -1.38 6.50
CA LEU A 207 5.40 -0.15 7.30
C LEU A 207 4.02 0.12 7.89
N ASN A 208 2.96 -0.03 7.09
CA ASN A 208 1.59 0.15 7.56
C ASN A 208 1.23 -0.88 8.62
N ALA A 209 1.59 -2.16 8.41
CA ALA A 209 1.32 -3.24 9.35
C ALA A 209 2.10 -3.06 10.66
N TYR A 210 3.36 -2.67 10.59
CA TYR A 210 4.19 -2.37 11.76
C TYR A 210 3.60 -1.20 12.56
N SER A 211 3.29 -0.08 11.89
CA SER A 211 2.72 1.10 12.53
C SER A 211 1.39 0.80 13.21
N LEU A 212 0.55 -0.03 12.59
CA LEU A 212 -0.73 -0.44 13.14
C LEU A 212 -0.54 -1.32 14.38
N MET A 213 0.42 -2.26 14.37
CA MET A 213 0.75 -3.09 15.52
C MET A 213 1.23 -2.23 16.70
N GLN A 214 2.14 -1.28 16.46
CA GLN A 214 2.62 -0.38 17.51
C GLN A 214 1.47 0.41 18.14
N LYS A 215 0.56 0.94 17.33
CA LYS A 215 -0.62 1.68 17.82
C LYS A 215 -1.55 0.79 18.66
N ARG A 216 -1.85 -0.44 18.19
CA ARG A 216 -2.71 -1.38 18.91
C ARG A 216 -2.08 -1.80 20.24
N LEU A 217 -0.81 -2.17 20.20
CA LEU A 217 -0.06 -2.60 21.39
C LEU A 217 0.05 -1.48 22.43
N GLN A 218 0.38 -0.26 22.00
CA GLN A 218 0.49 0.89 22.91
C GLN A 218 -0.85 1.24 23.53
N ALA A 219 -1.93 1.30 22.75
CA ALA A 219 -3.27 1.59 23.26
C ALA A 219 -3.74 0.57 24.31
N ALA A 220 -3.50 -0.73 24.04
CA ALA A 220 -3.82 -1.79 25.01
C ALA A 220 -2.91 -1.74 26.26
N TRP A 221 -1.62 -1.41 26.08
CA TRP A 221 -0.68 -1.25 27.18
C TRP A 221 -1.05 -0.10 28.12
N ASP A 222 -1.51 1.01 27.60
CA ASP A 222 -1.89 2.19 28.40
C ASP A 222 -3.12 1.91 29.30
N THR A 223 -3.97 0.98 28.88
CA THR A 223 -5.18 0.56 29.64
C THR A 223 -5.01 -0.76 30.39
N ARG A 224 -3.81 -1.34 30.40
CA ARG A 224 -3.55 -2.68 30.96
C ARG A 224 -3.97 -2.83 32.40
N ALA A 225 -4.27 -4.04 32.82
CA ALA A 225 -4.51 -4.39 34.21
C ALA A 225 -3.28 -4.06 35.08
N LYS A 226 -3.50 -3.59 36.31
CA LYS A 226 -2.43 -3.10 37.20
C LYS A 226 -1.45 -4.21 37.66
N ASN A 227 -1.91 -5.44 37.75
CA ASN A 227 -1.16 -6.56 38.33
C ASN A 227 -0.78 -7.59 37.24
N ILE A 228 -0.04 -7.15 36.23
CA ILE A 228 0.53 -8.04 35.21
C ILE A 228 2.06 -8.07 35.36
N PRO A 229 2.70 -9.23 35.18
CA PRO A 229 4.14 -9.41 35.42
C PRO A 229 5.02 -8.94 34.25
N TYR A 230 4.50 -8.13 33.33
CA TYR A 230 5.27 -7.64 32.19
C TYR A 230 5.97 -6.32 32.51
N HIS A 231 7.22 -6.19 32.06
CA HIS A 231 8.03 -4.98 32.24
C HIS A 231 7.91 -3.99 31.09
N CYS A 232 7.51 -4.46 29.90
CA CYS A 232 7.37 -3.64 28.69
C CYS A 232 6.28 -4.18 27.74
N PRO A 233 5.79 -3.35 26.80
CA PRO A 233 4.80 -3.79 25.80
C PRO A 233 5.22 -5.00 24.98
N TYR A 234 6.53 -5.16 24.73
CA TYR A 234 7.03 -6.27 23.93
C TYR A 234 6.83 -7.64 24.62
N GLU A 235 6.95 -7.72 25.96
CA GLU A 235 6.65 -8.95 26.72
C GLU A 235 5.16 -9.32 26.60
N ALA A 236 4.27 -8.32 26.64
CA ALA A 236 2.85 -8.55 26.39
C ALA A 236 2.58 -9.06 24.96
N LEU A 237 3.33 -8.57 23.97
CA LEU A 237 3.25 -9.05 22.58
C LEU A 237 3.70 -10.50 22.46
N ILE A 238 4.73 -10.89 23.20
CA ILE A 238 5.15 -12.30 23.28
C ILE A 238 4.00 -13.16 23.80
N VAL A 239 3.43 -12.82 24.94
CA VAL A 239 2.31 -13.58 25.52
C VAL A 239 1.09 -13.60 24.58
N ALA A 240 0.75 -12.47 23.96
CA ALA A 240 -0.32 -12.41 22.96
C ALA A 240 -0.09 -13.41 21.82
N SER A 241 1.16 -13.58 21.36
CA SER A 241 1.49 -14.55 20.31
C SER A 241 1.33 -16.00 20.75
N LEU A 242 1.58 -16.29 22.04
CA LEU A 242 1.33 -17.62 22.62
C LEU A 242 -0.17 -17.90 22.64
N ILE A 243 -0.97 -16.96 23.16
CA ILE A 243 -2.44 -17.06 23.22
C ILE A 243 -3.02 -17.26 21.82
N GLU A 244 -2.53 -16.50 20.82
CA GLU A 244 -2.98 -16.59 19.43
C GLU A 244 -2.80 -17.98 18.85
N LYS A 245 -1.71 -18.66 19.21
CA LYS A 245 -1.42 -20.01 18.71
C LYS A 245 -2.08 -21.12 19.52
N GLU A 246 -2.60 -20.83 20.71
CA GLU A 246 -3.28 -21.82 21.56
C GLU A 246 -4.77 -21.96 21.19
N THR A 247 -5.47 -20.86 20.94
CA THR A 247 -6.91 -20.91 20.70
C THR A 247 -7.38 -19.89 19.68
N ALA A 248 -8.32 -20.32 18.85
CA ALA A 248 -9.10 -19.42 17.98
C ALA A 248 -10.36 -18.87 18.68
N PHE A 249 -10.73 -19.40 19.87
CA PHE A 249 -11.93 -18.98 20.60
C PHE A 249 -11.65 -17.74 21.44
N THR A 250 -12.22 -16.60 21.08
CA THR A 250 -12.04 -15.32 21.75
C THR A 250 -12.37 -15.39 23.24
N GLN A 251 -13.40 -16.17 23.63
CA GLN A 251 -13.80 -16.32 25.04
C GLN A 251 -12.78 -17.05 25.90
N GLU A 252 -11.92 -17.90 25.31
CA GLU A 252 -10.89 -18.64 26.05
C GLU A 252 -9.57 -17.87 26.16
N LYS A 253 -9.33 -16.88 25.26
CA LYS A 253 -8.07 -16.12 25.25
C LYS A 253 -7.74 -15.50 26.63
N PRO A 254 -8.66 -14.83 27.36
CA PRO A 254 -8.36 -14.29 28.69
C PRO A 254 -8.09 -15.36 29.76
N LEU A 255 -8.69 -16.55 29.62
CA LEU A 255 -8.45 -17.67 30.55
C LEU A 255 -7.06 -18.30 30.33
N ILE A 256 -6.64 -18.44 29.07
CA ILE A 256 -5.29 -18.91 28.72
C ILE A 256 -4.26 -17.88 29.18
N ALA A 257 -4.55 -16.58 28.99
CA ALA A 257 -3.70 -15.50 29.51
C ALA A 257 -3.47 -15.64 31.02
N ASP A 258 -4.56 -15.82 31.81
CA ASP A 258 -4.48 -15.99 33.28
C ASP A 258 -3.57 -17.18 33.67
N VAL A 259 -3.69 -18.32 32.98
CA VAL A 259 -2.81 -19.48 33.24
C VAL A 259 -1.35 -19.16 32.93
N ILE A 260 -1.07 -18.52 31.81
CA ILE A 260 0.30 -18.13 31.41
C ILE A 260 0.91 -17.16 32.43
N LEU A 261 0.18 -16.09 32.78
CA LEU A 261 0.62 -15.10 33.76
C LEU A 261 0.91 -15.73 35.14
N ARG A 262 -0.01 -16.55 35.62
CA ARG A 262 0.10 -17.23 36.90
C ARG A 262 1.34 -18.14 36.95
N ARG A 263 1.63 -18.85 35.83
CA ARG A 263 2.84 -19.66 35.72
C ARG A 263 4.12 -18.83 35.68
N LEU A 264 4.09 -17.68 34.98
CA LEU A 264 5.21 -16.73 34.96
C LEU A 264 5.52 -16.21 36.37
N GLU A 265 4.52 -15.74 37.11
CA GLU A 265 4.67 -15.22 38.48
C GLU A 265 5.26 -16.27 39.44
N LYS A 266 4.90 -17.54 39.26
CA LYS A 266 5.42 -18.64 40.10
C LYS A 266 6.72 -19.27 39.59
N GLY A 267 7.29 -18.75 38.52
CA GLY A 267 8.49 -19.29 37.93
C GLY A 267 8.33 -20.75 37.43
N MET A 268 7.08 -21.10 37.04
CA MET A 268 6.78 -22.40 36.41
C MET A 268 7.16 -22.41 34.95
N LEU A 269 7.40 -23.61 34.39
CA LEU A 269 7.50 -23.78 32.93
C LEU A 269 6.16 -23.50 32.28
N LEU A 270 6.13 -22.73 31.16
CA LEU A 270 4.89 -22.40 30.47
C LEU A 270 4.27 -23.60 29.76
N GLN A 271 5.08 -24.47 29.18
CA GLN A 271 4.68 -25.73 28.53
C GLN A 271 3.64 -25.50 27.43
N VAL A 272 3.94 -24.55 26.54
CA VAL A 272 3.09 -24.13 25.42
C VAL A 272 3.57 -24.83 24.16
N ASP A 273 2.80 -25.79 23.63
CA ASP A 273 3.16 -26.62 22.48
C ASP A 273 3.59 -25.80 21.24
N PRO A 274 2.88 -24.74 20.85
CA PRO A 274 3.27 -23.87 19.73
C PRO A 274 4.70 -23.33 19.82
N THR A 275 5.26 -23.14 21.01
CA THR A 275 6.64 -22.66 21.16
C THR A 275 7.66 -23.73 20.73
N VAL A 276 7.35 -25.00 20.96
CA VAL A 276 8.17 -26.12 20.47
C VAL A 276 8.09 -26.19 18.95
N ILE A 277 6.89 -26.06 18.39
CA ILE A 277 6.66 -26.04 16.92
C ILE A 277 7.47 -24.92 16.28
N TYR A 278 7.39 -23.69 16.83
CA TYR A 278 8.16 -22.56 16.34
C TYR A 278 9.66 -22.78 16.41
N GLY A 279 10.16 -23.31 17.54
CA GLY A 279 11.57 -23.63 17.74
C GLY A 279 12.11 -24.73 16.83
N LEU A 280 11.25 -25.64 16.36
CA LEU A 280 11.59 -26.65 15.36
C LEU A 280 11.73 -26.06 13.95
N GLY A 281 10.96 -25.02 13.64
CA GLY A 281 10.94 -24.40 12.32
C GLY A 281 10.64 -25.41 11.21
N SER A 282 11.49 -25.47 10.18
CA SER A 282 11.33 -26.40 9.05
C SER A 282 11.43 -27.89 9.40
N ARG A 283 11.92 -28.23 10.58
CA ARG A 283 11.98 -29.63 11.07
C ARG A 283 10.63 -30.16 11.57
N PHE A 284 9.63 -29.28 11.76
CA PHE A 284 8.30 -29.70 12.17
C PHE A 284 7.58 -30.43 11.03
N SER A 285 7.19 -31.67 11.29
CA SER A 285 6.58 -32.58 10.31
C SER A 285 5.04 -32.68 10.38
N GLY A 286 4.38 -31.67 10.97
CA GLY A 286 2.91 -31.61 11.09
C GLY A 286 2.34 -32.21 12.39
N LYS A 287 3.09 -33.03 13.12
CA LYS A 287 2.69 -33.59 14.43
C LYS A 287 3.86 -33.61 15.39
N LEU A 288 3.66 -33.10 16.62
CA LEU A 288 4.66 -33.18 17.69
C LEU A 288 4.89 -34.61 18.16
N LYS A 289 6.14 -34.98 18.26
CA LYS A 289 6.61 -36.26 18.81
C LYS A 289 7.18 -36.03 20.22
N LYS A 290 7.23 -37.08 21.06
CA LYS A 290 7.80 -36.97 22.40
C LYS A 290 9.25 -36.47 22.37
N THR A 291 10.01 -36.83 21.35
CA THR A 291 11.39 -36.39 21.16
C THR A 291 11.52 -34.88 20.92
N ASP A 292 10.48 -34.23 20.33
CA ASP A 292 10.52 -32.79 20.00
C ASP A 292 10.52 -31.94 21.27
N PHE A 293 9.82 -32.38 22.33
CA PHE A 293 9.83 -31.70 23.62
C PHE A 293 11.19 -31.76 24.33
N LEU A 294 12.08 -32.65 23.89
CA LEU A 294 13.44 -32.82 24.46
C LEU A 294 14.48 -31.92 23.78
N ILE A 295 14.13 -31.35 22.62
CA ILE A 295 15.04 -30.49 21.85
C ILE A 295 15.26 -29.17 22.59
N ASN A 296 16.54 -28.83 22.81
CA ASN A 296 16.92 -27.61 23.50
C ASN A 296 17.02 -26.44 22.53
N THR A 297 15.91 -25.72 22.34
CA THR A 297 15.87 -24.43 21.63
C THR A 297 15.47 -23.32 22.61
N PRO A 298 15.89 -22.07 22.40
CA PRO A 298 15.48 -20.94 23.26
C PRO A 298 13.97 -20.75 23.36
N TYR A 299 13.22 -21.28 22.39
CA TYR A 299 11.75 -21.21 22.37
C TYR A 299 11.06 -22.33 23.13
N ASN A 300 11.77 -23.42 23.49
CA ASN A 300 11.13 -24.57 24.12
C ASN A 300 10.76 -24.29 25.58
N THR A 301 9.51 -23.89 25.81
CA THR A 301 8.94 -23.56 27.13
C THR A 301 8.72 -24.81 28.04
N TYR A 302 9.04 -26.03 27.57
CA TYR A 302 9.16 -27.24 28.38
C TYR A 302 10.55 -27.38 29.01
N LYS A 303 11.55 -26.65 28.51
CA LYS A 303 12.95 -26.67 28.98
C LYS A 303 13.34 -25.38 29.69
N HIS A 304 12.85 -24.26 29.19
CA HIS A 304 13.22 -22.93 29.68
C HIS A 304 12.05 -22.29 30.41
N LYS A 305 12.30 -21.69 31.56
CA LYS A 305 11.36 -20.88 32.34
C LYS A 305 11.30 -19.49 31.75
N GLY A 306 10.18 -18.82 32.00
CA GLY A 306 9.94 -17.46 31.51
C GLY A 306 9.40 -17.42 30.07
N LEU A 307 9.40 -16.23 29.49
CA LEU A 307 8.96 -16.00 28.13
C LEU A 307 10.00 -16.47 27.11
N PRO A 308 9.58 -16.93 25.91
CA PRO A 308 10.50 -17.13 24.81
C PRO A 308 11.11 -15.78 24.38
N PRO A 309 12.25 -15.80 23.64
CA PRO A 309 12.99 -14.57 23.31
C PRO A 309 12.22 -13.60 22.41
N THR A 310 11.27 -14.09 21.60
CA THR A 310 10.43 -13.28 20.72
C THR A 310 9.00 -13.83 20.70
N PRO A 311 8.03 -13.07 20.16
CA PRO A 311 6.78 -13.67 19.71
C PRO A 311 7.02 -14.85 18.76
N ILE A 312 6.01 -15.70 18.59
CA ILE A 312 6.06 -16.88 17.71
C ILE A 312 5.08 -16.79 16.54
N ALA A 313 4.29 -15.71 16.49
CA ALA A 313 3.33 -15.42 15.44
C ALA A 313 2.90 -13.96 15.53
N MET A 314 2.17 -13.49 14.51
CA MET A 314 1.48 -12.19 14.48
C MET A 314 0.16 -12.32 15.26
N PRO A 315 0.05 -11.76 16.48
CA PRO A 315 -1.19 -11.86 17.25
C PRO A 315 -2.25 -10.86 16.76
N GLY A 316 -3.51 -11.29 16.79
CA GLY A 316 -4.66 -10.43 16.56
C GLY A 316 -4.93 -9.50 17.75
N LYS A 317 -5.86 -8.55 17.52
CA LYS A 317 -6.26 -7.58 18.54
C LYS A 317 -6.76 -8.27 19.82
N ASP A 318 -7.60 -9.29 19.69
CA ASP A 318 -8.19 -10.00 20.83
C ASP A 318 -7.15 -10.71 21.70
N SER A 319 -6.08 -11.23 21.11
CA SER A 319 -4.97 -11.84 21.85
C SER A 319 -4.12 -10.81 22.60
N ILE A 320 -3.92 -9.62 22.03
CA ILE A 320 -3.24 -8.51 22.70
C ILE A 320 -4.07 -8.02 23.89
N GLU A 321 -5.37 -7.82 23.71
CA GLU A 321 -6.29 -7.44 24.77
C GLU A 321 -6.33 -8.50 25.88
N ALA A 322 -6.41 -9.78 25.53
CA ALA A 322 -6.42 -10.87 26.50
C ALA A 322 -5.12 -10.94 27.32
N ALA A 323 -3.96 -10.72 26.68
CA ALA A 323 -2.68 -10.68 27.38
C ALA A 323 -2.59 -9.57 28.43
N LEU A 324 -3.23 -8.42 28.15
CA LEU A 324 -3.17 -7.20 28.98
C LEU A 324 -4.35 -7.04 29.93
N HIS A 325 -5.46 -7.77 29.68
CA HIS A 325 -6.68 -7.77 30.50
C HIS A 325 -7.12 -9.22 30.81
N PRO A 326 -6.27 -10.01 31.50
CA PRO A 326 -6.61 -11.39 31.87
C PRO A 326 -7.79 -11.41 32.85
N VAL A 327 -8.58 -12.47 32.79
CA VAL A 327 -9.57 -12.74 33.85
C VAL A 327 -8.88 -13.28 35.09
N THR A 328 -9.43 -13.04 36.27
CA THR A 328 -8.94 -13.65 37.49
C THR A 328 -9.55 -15.03 37.64
N GLY A 329 -8.77 -16.08 37.45
CA GLY A 329 -9.19 -17.47 37.64
C GLY A 329 -8.37 -18.20 38.70
N THR A 330 -8.55 -19.53 38.78
CA THR A 330 -7.83 -20.42 39.71
C THR A 330 -7.01 -21.49 38.98
N ALA A 331 -7.22 -21.62 37.65
CA ALA A 331 -6.64 -22.67 36.86
C ALA A 331 -5.11 -22.54 36.69
N TRP A 332 -4.42 -23.66 36.80
CA TRP A 332 -2.98 -23.81 36.54
C TRP A 332 -2.68 -24.57 35.24
N TYR A 333 -3.68 -25.27 34.73
CA TYR A 333 -3.55 -26.18 33.61
C TYR A 333 -4.74 -26.06 32.66
N TYR A 334 -4.51 -26.33 31.40
CA TYR A 334 -5.56 -26.55 30.42
C TYR A 334 -5.19 -27.72 29.49
N VAL A 335 -6.19 -28.35 28.91
CA VAL A 335 -6.03 -29.44 27.93
C VAL A 335 -7.08 -29.30 26.85
N ALA A 336 -6.67 -29.44 25.58
CA ALA A 336 -7.58 -29.40 24.46
C ALA A 336 -8.59 -30.56 24.52
N LYS A 337 -9.88 -30.26 24.33
CA LYS A 337 -10.96 -31.27 24.30
C LYS A 337 -11.08 -31.95 22.93
N GLY A 338 -10.54 -31.31 21.88
CA GLY A 338 -10.59 -31.80 20.51
C GLY A 338 -11.72 -31.24 19.65
N ASP A 339 -12.56 -30.41 20.23
CA ASP A 339 -13.58 -29.59 19.58
C ASP A 339 -13.12 -28.14 19.36
N GLY A 340 -11.81 -27.88 19.56
CA GLY A 340 -11.20 -26.55 19.52
C GLY A 340 -11.22 -25.81 20.85
N THR A 341 -11.95 -26.31 21.87
CA THR A 341 -12.00 -25.72 23.21
C THR A 341 -11.10 -26.45 24.21
N HIS A 342 -10.93 -25.84 25.40
CA HIS A 342 -10.08 -26.36 26.45
C HIS A 342 -10.84 -26.70 27.73
N LYS A 343 -10.36 -27.67 28.47
CA LYS A 343 -10.73 -27.94 29.87
C LYS A 343 -9.64 -27.32 30.76
N PHE A 344 -10.05 -26.34 31.55
CA PHE A 344 -9.21 -25.73 32.58
C PHE A 344 -9.26 -26.53 33.88
N SER A 345 -8.16 -26.57 34.62
CA SER A 345 -8.00 -27.38 35.84
C SER A 345 -7.10 -26.69 36.86
N ASP A 346 -7.48 -26.76 38.15
CA ASP A 346 -6.79 -26.10 39.25
C ASP A 346 -5.69 -26.99 39.85
N SER A 347 -5.68 -28.27 39.55
CA SER A 347 -4.72 -29.23 40.07
C SER A 347 -4.19 -30.19 39.01
N LEU A 348 -2.98 -30.72 39.25
CA LEU A 348 -2.37 -31.73 38.38
C LEU A 348 -3.19 -33.03 38.31
N LYS A 349 -3.91 -33.36 39.41
CA LYS A 349 -4.83 -34.53 39.48
C LYS A 349 -6.00 -34.37 38.51
N GLU A 350 -6.59 -33.19 38.43
CA GLU A 350 -7.69 -32.87 37.50
C GLU A 350 -7.18 -32.79 36.08
N GLN A 351 -6.03 -32.18 35.86
CA GLN A 351 -5.35 -32.16 34.55
C GLN A 351 -5.14 -33.59 34.03
N GLY A 352 -4.64 -34.50 34.89
CA GLY A 352 -4.46 -35.91 34.53
C GLY A 352 -5.76 -36.64 34.18
N LYS A 353 -6.90 -36.27 34.80
CA LYS A 353 -8.23 -36.78 34.43
C LYS A 353 -8.64 -36.23 33.04
N GLY A 354 -8.41 -34.95 32.80
CA GLY A 354 -8.67 -34.32 31.50
C GLY A 354 -7.87 -34.94 30.36
N ILE A 355 -6.57 -35.14 30.55
CA ILE A 355 -5.69 -35.80 29.57
C ILE A 355 -6.19 -37.21 29.24
N ARG A 356 -6.54 -38.01 30.28
CA ARG A 356 -7.10 -39.35 30.03
C ARG A 356 -8.39 -39.34 29.27
N LYS A 357 -9.28 -38.36 29.56
CA LYS A 357 -10.58 -38.24 28.92
C LYS A 357 -10.48 -37.79 27.47
N TYR A 358 -9.65 -36.79 27.18
CA TYR A 358 -9.67 -36.09 25.89
C TYR A 358 -8.53 -36.49 24.93
N LEU A 359 -7.37 -36.95 25.46
CA LEU A 359 -6.21 -37.25 24.61
C LEU A 359 -5.87 -38.74 24.53
N LYS A 360 -6.28 -39.61 25.48
CA LYS A 360 -6.00 -41.07 25.45
C LYS A 360 -7.04 -41.88 24.71
N GLY A 361 -8.08 -41.26 24.21
CA GLY A 361 -9.12 -41.90 23.38
C GLY A 361 -8.91 -41.67 21.87
N ARG A 362 -7.75 -41.17 21.45
CA ARG A 362 -7.41 -40.89 20.05
C ARG A 362 -6.22 -41.67 19.57
#